data_8e5f124feb3b4f9f3c30fddd3102a0a7
#
_entry.id   8e5f124feb3b4f9f3c30fddd3102a0a7
#
_cell.length_a   1.000
_cell.length_b   1.000
_cell.length_c   1.000
_cell.angle_alpha   90.00
_cell.angle_beta   90.00
_cell.angle_gamma   90.00
#
_symmetry.space_group_name_H-M   'P 1'
#
loop_
_entity.id
_entity.type
_entity.pdbx_description
1 polymer ?
#
loop_
_entity_poly.entity_id
_entity_poly.type
_entity_poly.pdbx_seq_one_letter_code
_entity_poly.pdbx_strand_id
1 'polypeptide(L)'
;MKSMTKKITATALFGVLAVSAFAGCGSAGSSSNGSSDAGSDAAKFDASKTISVVTREEGSGTRDAFTELTGVLVKDGDNKTDNTTTSAVTINSTEAVITNVKDNDAAIGYISLGSLNDTVKALKIGGVEATADNVKSGDYAVSRPFNIAYKGELSDVAQDFVDYIMSSDGQKIVSDNGYVT
;
A
#
# COMPACT_ATOMS: atom_id res chain seq x y z
N MET A 1 -12.77 2.98 43.96
CA MET A 1 -11.81 3.52 42.99
C MET A 1 -12.57 4.45 42.05
N LYS A 2 -12.21 5.75 42.07
CA LYS A 2 -12.98 6.81 41.39
C LYS A 2 -12.62 6.90 39.91
N SER A 3 -13.60 6.76 39.01
CA SER A 3 -13.53 7.03 37.58
C SER A 3 -13.45 8.56 37.37
N MET A 4 -12.40 9.04 36.69
CA MET A 4 -12.29 10.43 36.27
C MET A 4 -12.61 10.53 34.78
N THR A 5 -13.84 10.97 34.49
CA THR A 5 -14.27 11.31 33.12
C THR A 5 -13.78 12.72 32.79
N LYS A 6 -12.84 12.84 31.84
CA LYS A 6 -12.43 14.14 31.29
C LYS A 6 -13.38 14.54 30.14
N LYS A 7 -14.12 15.62 30.38
CA LYS A 7 -14.93 16.30 29.35
C LYS A 7 -14.02 17.21 28.52
N ILE A 8 -13.98 17.02 27.21
CA ILE A 8 -13.31 17.93 26.26
C ILE A 8 -14.37 18.85 25.68
N THR A 9 -14.24 20.14 25.96
CA THR A 9 -15.13 21.20 25.44
C THR A 9 -14.52 21.68 24.11
N ALA A 10 -15.24 21.50 23.01
CA ALA A 10 -14.88 22.04 21.71
C ALA A 10 -15.43 23.46 21.57
N THR A 11 -14.54 24.43 21.41
CA THR A 11 -14.89 25.83 21.12
C THR A 11 -14.88 26.03 19.61
N ALA A 12 -16.04 26.28 19.02
CA ALA A 12 -16.20 26.62 17.61
C ALA A 12 -15.91 28.11 17.40
N LEU A 13 -14.94 28.45 16.56
CA LEU A 13 -14.64 29.79 16.12
C LEU A 13 -15.26 30.00 14.73
N PHE A 14 -16.30 30.85 14.66
CA PHE A 14 -16.89 31.32 13.40
C PHE A 14 -16.04 32.45 12.84
N GLY A 15 -15.41 32.24 11.68
CA GLY A 15 -14.75 33.28 10.89
C GLY A 15 -15.63 33.73 9.73
N VAL A 16 -16.07 34.97 9.77
CA VAL A 16 -16.81 35.65 8.68
C VAL A 16 -15.82 36.04 7.58
N LEU A 17 -16.02 35.56 6.36
CA LEU A 17 -15.28 36.01 5.18
C LEU A 17 -16.16 37.01 4.39
N ALA A 18 -15.66 38.25 4.30
CA ALA A 18 -16.23 39.29 3.49
C ALA A 18 -15.93 39.08 2.00
N VAL A 19 -16.98 39.15 1.19
CA VAL A 19 -16.91 39.14 -0.29
C VAL A 19 -16.64 40.56 -0.77
N SER A 20 -15.52 40.77 -1.47
CA SER A 20 -15.27 41.99 -2.24
C SER A 20 -15.34 41.68 -3.73
N ALA A 21 -16.39 42.15 -4.39
CA ALA A 21 -16.57 42.15 -5.83
C ALA A 21 -15.72 43.30 -6.41
N PHE A 22 -14.83 42.99 -7.37
CA PHE A 22 -14.26 43.98 -8.29
C PHE A 22 -14.75 43.70 -9.70
N ALA A 23 -15.60 44.57 -10.17
CA ALA A 23 -15.90 44.73 -11.59
C ALA A 23 -14.90 45.71 -12.20
N GLY A 24 -14.24 45.29 -13.26
CA GLY A 24 -13.31 46.14 -14.04
C GLY A 24 -13.35 45.71 -15.50
N CYS A 25 -14.12 46.42 -16.34
CA CYS A 25 -14.01 46.41 -17.80
C CYS A 25 -12.81 47.27 -18.23
N GLY A 26 -12.04 46.76 -19.23
CA GLY A 26 -11.00 47.55 -19.88
C GLY A 26 -10.45 46.80 -21.10
N SER A 27 -10.68 47.37 -22.29
CA SER A 27 -10.39 46.88 -23.64
C SER A 27 -8.91 46.78 -24.03
N ALA A 28 -8.65 45.86 -24.94
CA ALA A 28 -7.77 45.88 -26.12
C ALA A 28 -6.25 45.97 -25.92
N GLY A 29 -5.54 44.97 -26.39
CA GLY A 29 -4.10 44.99 -26.67
C GLY A 29 -3.55 43.63 -27.03
N SER A 30 -3.48 43.31 -28.31
CA SER A 30 -2.86 42.16 -28.90
C SER A 30 -1.38 42.05 -28.56
N SER A 31 -0.92 40.90 -28.08
CA SER A 31 0.43 40.37 -28.37
C SER A 31 0.50 38.90 -27.96
N SER A 32 0.65 38.08 -28.96
CA SER A 32 0.93 36.64 -28.93
C SER A 32 2.22 36.36 -28.13
N ASN A 33 2.13 35.59 -27.07
CA ASN A 33 3.24 34.74 -26.65
C ASN A 33 2.67 33.41 -26.19
N GLY A 34 2.84 32.39 -27.00
CA GLY A 34 2.37 31.06 -26.73
C GLY A 34 3.17 30.42 -25.59
N SER A 35 2.62 30.43 -24.41
CA SER A 35 2.94 29.41 -23.41
C SER A 35 1.95 28.27 -23.62
N SER A 36 2.41 27.25 -24.29
CA SER A 36 1.74 25.94 -24.31
C SER A 36 1.77 25.40 -22.87
N ASP A 37 0.73 25.78 -22.14
CA ASP A 37 0.33 25.05 -20.94
C ASP A 37 -0.17 23.69 -21.43
N ALA A 38 0.74 22.73 -21.44
CA ALA A 38 0.41 21.32 -21.59
C ALA A 38 -0.30 20.91 -20.28
N GLY A 39 -1.54 21.37 -20.15
CA GLY A 39 -2.48 20.83 -19.19
C GLY A 39 -2.61 19.34 -19.50
N SER A 40 -1.95 18.53 -18.68
CA SER A 40 -2.22 17.11 -18.64
C SER A 40 -3.69 16.95 -18.29
N ASP A 41 -4.52 16.62 -19.29
CA ASP A 41 -5.83 16.02 -19.07
C ASP A 41 -5.62 14.63 -18.46
N ALA A 42 -5.11 14.59 -17.24
CA ALA A 42 -5.27 13.44 -16.39
C ALA A 42 -6.79 13.32 -16.19
N ALA A 43 -7.41 12.39 -16.88
CA ALA A 43 -8.83 12.10 -16.75
C ALA A 43 -9.13 12.05 -15.25
N LYS A 44 -10.00 12.96 -14.77
CA LYS A 44 -10.32 13.02 -13.34
C LYS A 44 -10.90 11.68 -12.94
N PHE A 45 -10.26 11.02 -11.98
CA PHE A 45 -10.79 9.79 -11.40
C PHE A 45 -12.24 10.04 -10.92
N ASP A 46 -13.16 9.18 -11.35
CA ASP A 46 -14.54 9.22 -10.89
C ASP A 46 -14.65 8.55 -9.53
N ALA A 47 -14.69 9.37 -8.47
CA ALA A 47 -14.79 8.91 -7.09
C ALA A 47 -16.14 8.24 -6.76
N SER A 48 -17.12 8.24 -7.67
CA SER A 48 -18.39 7.50 -7.51
C SER A 48 -18.29 6.04 -7.92
N LYS A 49 -17.22 5.64 -8.59
CA LYS A 49 -16.99 4.24 -8.98
C LYS A 49 -16.88 3.34 -7.76
N THR A 50 -17.51 2.18 -7.84
CA THR A 50 -17.32 1.12 -6.84
C THR A 50 -15.88 0.63 -6.87
N ILE A 51 -15.21 0.57 -5.71
CA ILE A 51 -13.88 0.03 -5.60
C ILE A 51 -13.90 -1.47 -5.87
N SER A 52 -13.08 -1.91 -6.81
CA SER A 52 -12.83 -3.33 -7.10
C SER A 52 -11.70 -3.83 -6.23
N VAL A 53 -12.00 -4.69 -5.25
CA VAL A 53 -11.01 -5.29 -4.37
C VAL A 53 -10.44 -6.54 -5.01
N VAL A 54 -9.11 -6.60 -5.12
CA VAL A 54 -8.36 -7.76 -5.61
C VAL A 54 -7.61 -8.39 -4.45
N THR A 55 -7.86 -9.66 -4.20
CA THR A 55 -7.23 -10.44 -3.13
C THR A 55 -6.51 -11.66 -3.68
N ARG A 56 -5.61 -12.24 -2.88
CA ARG A 56 -4.94 -13.49 -3.19
C ARG A 56 -5.75 -14.68 -2.67
N GLU A 57 -5.42 -15.84 -3.19
CA GLU A 57 -5.96 -17.14 -2.78
C GLU A 57 -5.58 -17.49 -1.34
N GLU A 58 -6.30 -18.45 -0.76
CA GLU A 58 -5.93 -19.06 0.52
C GLU A 58 -4.57 -19.78 0.42
N GLY A 59 -3.76 -19.67 1.47
CA GLY A 59 -2.40 -20.21 1.50
C GLY A 59 -1.35 -19.28 0.88
N SER A 60 -1.74 -18.11 0.34
CA SER A 60 -0.80 -17.08 -0.08
C SER A 60 -0.16 -16.40 1.13
N GLY A 61 1.16 -16.52 1.28
CA GLY A 61 1.89 -15.83 2.35
C GLY A 61 1.78 -14.29 2.29
N THR A 62 1.56 -13.73 1.09
CA THR A 62 1.30 -12.30 0.90
C THR A 62 -0.09 -11.93 1.43
N ARG A 63 -1.11 -12.78 1.20
CA ARG A 63 -2.45 -12.59 1.79
C ARG A 63 -2.38 -12.65 3.31
N ASP A 64 -1.76 -13.68 3.86
CA ASP A 64 -1.66 -13.85 5.31
C ASP A 64 -0.97 -12.64 5.96
N ALA A 65 0.14 -12.17 5.38
CA ALA A 65 0.82 -10.98 5.87
C ALA A 65 -0.09 -9.75 5.83
N PHE A 66 -0.73 -9.49 4.69
CA PHE A 66 -1.59 -8.32 4.51
C PHE A 66 -2.77 -8.34 5.49
N THR A 67 -3.54 -9.43 5.51
CA THR A 67 -4.75 -9.51 6.33
C THR A 67 -4.47 -9.46 7.83
N GLU A 68 -3.37 -10.09 8.27
CA GLU A 68 -2.95 -10.05 9.67
C GLU A 68 -2.45 -8.67 10.10
N LEU A 69 -1.56 -8.06 9.32
CA LEU A 69 -0.91 -6.80 9.69
C LEU A 69 -1.84 -5.59 9.56
N THR A 70 -2.84 -5.66 8.68
CA THR A 70 -3.84 -4.60 8.52
C THR A 70 -5.07 -4.77 9.41
N GLY A 71 -5.20 -5.90 10.13
CA GLY A 71 -6.35 -6.20 10.97
C GLY A 71 -7.62 -6.63 10.21
N VAL A 72 -7.50 -6.91 8.91
CA VAL A 72 -8.59 -7.54 8.13
C VAL A 72 -8.88 -8.93 8.67
N LEU A 73 -7.84 -9.69 9.03
CA LEU A 73 -7.97 -10.93 9.77
C LEU A 73 -8.01 -10.63 11.28
N VAL A 74 -9.16 -10.84 11.89
CA VAL A 74 -9.35 -10.70 13.34
C VAL A 74 -9.16 -12.06 14.00
N LYS A 75 -8.35 -12.09 15.07
CA LYS A 75 -8.12 -13.27 15.91
C LYS A 75 -8.74 -13.04 17.29
N ASP A 76 -9.59 -13.97 17.72
CA ASP A 76 -10.20 -14.00 19.06
C ASP A 76 -10.00 -15.39 19.65
N GLY A 77 -8.98 -15.54 20.49
CA GLY A 77 -8.51 -16.84 20.94
C GLY A 77 -8.09 -17.73 19.78
N ASP A 78 -8.69 -18.90 19.66
CA ASP A 78 -8.46 -19.84 18.57
C ASP A 78 -9.27 -19.53 17.31
N ASN A 79 -10.22 -18.61 17.40
CA ASN A 79 -11.07 -18.25 16.27
C ASN A 79 -10.37 -17.20 15.39
N LYS A 80 -10.50 -17.40 14.07
CA LYS A 80 -10.01 -16.46 13.06
C LYS A 80 -11.16 -16.06 12.15
N THR A 81 -11.35 -14.76 11.97
CA THR A 81 -12.37 -14.21 11.08
C THR A 81 -11.70 -13.32 10.04
N ASP A 82 -11.72 -13.74 8.79
CA ASP A 82 -11.23 -12.94 7.66
C ASP A 82 -12.39 -12.05 7.18
N ASN A 83 -12.23 -10.74 7.36
CA ASN A 83 -13.18 -9.71 6.95
C ASN A 83 -12.94 -9.19 5.53
N THR A 84 -12.16 -9.88 4.72
CA THR A 84 -12.06 -9.56 3.28
C THR A 84 -13.46 -9.58 2.67
N THR A 85 -13.81 -8.52 1.94
CA THR A 85 -15.14 -8.45 1.31
C THR A 85 -15.40 -9.67 0.43
N THR A 86 -16.62 -10.19 0.48
CA THR A 86 -17.05 -11.34 -0.33
C THR A 86 -17.14 -11.03 -1.82
N SER A 87 -17.16 -9.74 -2.19
CA SER A 87 -17.10 -9.28 -3.59
C SER A 87 -15.67 -9.16 -4.14
N ALA A 88 -14.64 -9.47 -3.34
CA ALA A 88 -13.26 -9.40 -3.79
C ALA A 88 -12.98 -10.44 -4.89
N VAL A 89 -12.25 -10.02 -5.91
CA VAL A 89 -11.77 -10.92 -6.97
C VAL A 89 -10.54 -11.66 -6.45
N THR A 90 -10.64 -12.98 -6.33
CA THR A 90 -9.53 -13.84 -5.86
C THR A 90 -8.64 -14.22 -7.03
N ILE A 91 -7.34 -13.95 -6.90
CA ILE A 91 -6.31 -14.18 -7.92
C ILE A 91 -5.15 -14.97 -7.33
N ASN A 92 -4.59 -15.90 -8.09
CA ASN A 92 -3.56 -16.86 -7.65
C ASN A 92 -2.13 -16.52 -8.12
N SER A 93 -1.90 -15.32 -8.65
CA SER A 93 -0.54 -14.87 -9.00
C SER A 93 -0.37 -13.37 -8.80
N THR A 94 0.84 -12.95 -8.45
CA THR A 94 1.20 -11.54 -8.27
C THR A 94 1.05 -10.76 -9.56
N GLU A 95 1.49 -11.32 -10.69
CA GLU A 95 1.39 -10.68 -12.00
C GLU A 95 -0.07 -10.42 -12.43
N ALA A 96 -0.96 -11.35 -12.12
CA ALA A 96 -2.38 -11.16 -12.41
C ALA A 96 -3.02 -10.10 -11.49
N VAL A 97 -2.56 -9.94 -10.24
CA VAL A 97 -2.97 -8.81 -9.39
C VAL A 97 -2.53 -7.49 -9.99
N ILE A 98 -1.25 -7.38 -10.41
CA ILE A 98 -0.72 -6.17 -11.07
C ILE A 98 -1.53 -5.84 -12.31
N THR A 99 -1.79 -6.82 -13.18
CA THR A 99 -2.58 -6.64 -14.41
C THR A 99 -3.99 -6.14 -14.10
N ASN A 100 -4.68 -6.74 -13.12
CA ASN A 100 -6.03 -6.31 -12.73
C ASN A 100 -6.07 -4.86 -12.24
N VAL A 101 -5.09 -4.47 -11.41
CA VAL A 101 -5.02 -3.10 -10.86
C VAL A 101 -4.63 -2.11 -11.96
N LYS A 102 -3.69 -2.48 -12.84
CA LYS A 102 -3.26 -1.64 -13.96
C LYS A 102 -4.41 -1.34 -14.93
N ASP A 103 -5.24 -2.35 -15.22
CA ASP A 103 -6.28 -2.25 -16.24
C ASP A 103 -7.61 -1.68 -15.69
N ASN A 104 -7.70 -1.40 -14.39
CA ASN A 104 -8.88 -0.86 -13.74
C ASN A 104 -8.49 0.21 -12.72
N ASP A 105 -8.73 1.48 -13.05
CA ASP A 105 -8.43 2.65 -12.21
C ASP A 105 -9.21 2.71 -10.89
N ALA A 106 -10.26 1.90 -10.73
CA ALA A 106 -11.01 1.71 -9.49
C ALA A 106 -10.58 0.47 -8.69
N ALA A 107 -9.56 -0.28 -9.15
CA ALA A 107 -9.10 -1.47 -8.45
C ALA A 107 -8.05 -1.14 -7.38
N ILE A 108 -8.08 -1.93 -6.30
CA ILE A 108 -7.07 -1.95 -5.26
C ILE A 108 -6.68 -3.40 -4.95
N GLY A 109 -5.40 -3.64 -4.76
CA GLY A 109 -4.87 -4.97 -4.43
C GLY A 109 -3.58 -4.85 -3.61
N TYR A 110 -2.97 -5.97 -3.29
CA TYR A 110 -1.72 -6.04 -2.57
C TYR A 110 -0.78 -7.08 -3.20
N ILE A 111 0.50 -6.77 -3.17
CA ILE A 111 1.58 -7.59 -3.74
C ILE A 111 2.81 -7.54 -2.83
N SER A 112 3.79 -8.40 -3.09
CA SER A 112 5.10 -8.33 -2.44
C SER A 112 5.90 -7.14 -2.96
N LEU A 113 6.70 -6.50 -2.10
CA LEU A 113 7.53 -5.35 -2.44
C LEU A 113 8.47 -5.64 -3.62
N GLY A 114 9.10 -6.82 -3.66
CA GLY A 114 9.99 -7.23 -4.74
C GLY A 114 9.33 -7.39 -6.12
N SER A 115 7.99 -7.38 -6.18
CA SER A 115 7.23 -7.43 -7.44
C SER A 115 6.67 -6.07 -7.86
N LEU A 116 6.87 -5.02 -7.05
CA LEU A 116 6.37 -3.68 -7.35
C LEU A 116 7.10 -3.12 -8.58
N ASN A 117 6.33 -2.53 -9.50
CA ASN A 117 6.85 -1.88 -10.69
C ASN A 117 6.05 -0.61 -11.03
N ASP A 118 6.52 0.15 -12.02
CA ASP A 118 5.96 1.47 -12.37
C ASP A 118 4.61 1.42 -13.09
N THR A 119 4.04 0.23 -13.34
CA THR A 119 2.75 0.10 -14.00
C THR A 119 1.56 0.27 -13.07
N VAL A 120 1.80 0.24 -11.75
CA VAL A 120 0.81 0.45 -10.71
C VAL A 120 1.30 1.47 -9.69
N LYS A 121 0.36 2.17 -9.04
CA LYS A 121 0.68 3.14 -7.99
C LYS A 121 0.73 2.45 -6.63
N ALA A 122 1.90 2.48 -5.98
CA ALA A 122 2.01 2.08 -4.58
C ALA A 122 1.35 3.12 -3.66
N LEU A 123 0.55 2.63 -2.72
CA LEU A 123 -0.07 3.46 -1.69
C LEU A 123 0.82 3.53 -0.45
N LYS A 124 0.81 4.68 0.21
CA LYS A 124 1.44 4.86 1.53
C LYS A 124 0.58 4.24 2.61
N ILE A 125 1.21 3.57 3.56
CA ILE A 125 0.53 3.06 4.77
C ILE A 125 0.93 3.95 5.96
N GLY A 126 -0.06 4.55 6.60
CA GLY A 126 0.22 5.52 7.67
C GLY A 126 1.05 6.74 7.23
N GLY A 127 1.01 7.07 5.93
CA GLY A 127 1.83 8.15 5.36
C GLY A 127 3.24 7.72 4.93
N VAL A 128 3.64 6.47 5.19
CA VAL A 128 4.98 5.92 4.90
C VAL A 128 4.97 5.14 3.58
N GLU A 129 5.98 5.34 2.76
CA GLU A 129 6.17 4.63 1.49
C GLU A 129 6.72 3.22 1.69
N ALA A 130 6.31 2.29 0.81
CA ALA A 130 6.84 0.93 0.77
C ALA A 130 8.23 0.94 0.10
N THR A 131 9.27 1.21 0.87
CA THR A 131 10.67 1.18 0.43
C THR A 131 11.50 0.25 1.31
N ALA A 132 12.60 -0.26 0.79
CA ALA A 132 13.53 -1.08 1.55
C ALA A 132 14.03 -0.37 2.82
N ASP A 133 14.32 0.93 2.73
CA ASP A 133 14.81 1.73 3.86
C ASP A 133 13.74 1.87 4.94
N ASN A 134 12.48 2.16 4.58
CA ASN A 134 11.39 2.27 5.55
C ASN A 134 11.01 0.92 6.17
N VAL A 135 11.23 -0.19 5.47
CA VAL A 135 11.09 -1.54 6.04
C VAL A 135 12.23 -1.83 7.03
N LYS A 136 13.47 -1.49 6.69
CA LYS A 136 14.64 -1.67 7.57
C LYS A 136 14.57 -0.84 8.85
N SER A 137 14.11 0.40 8.75
CA SER A 137 13.92 1.27 9.91
C SER A 137 12.73 0.86 10.79
N GLY A 138 11.81 0.02 10.27
CA GLY A 138 10.58 -0.36 10.96
C GLY A 138 9.44 0.67 10.83
N ASP A 139 9.62 1.71 10.04
CA ASP A 139 8.61 2.76 9.84
C ASP A 139 7.44 2.26 8.97
N TYR A 140 7.69 1.32 8.03
CA TYR A 140 6.66 0.71 7.22
C TYR A 140 6.00 -0.46 7.92
N ALA A 141 4.78 -0.27 8.41
CA ALA A 141 4.11 -1.21 9.31
C ALA A 141 3.70 -2.55 8.66
N VAL A 142 3.49 -2.60 7.32
CA VAL A 142 3.06 -3.82 6.62
C VAL A 142 4.27 -4.57 6.10
N SER A 143 5.07 -5.12 7.00
CA SER A 143 6.25 -5.92 6.70
C SER A 143 6.40 -7.06 7.69
N ARG A 144 6.95 -8.18 7.23
CA ARG A 144 7.34 -9.29 8.11
C ARG A 144 8.53 -10.05 7.52
N PRO A 145 9.35 -10.72 8.37
CA PRO A 145 10.48 -11.49 7.90
C PRO A 145 10.04 -12.75 7.14
N PHE A 146 10.86 -13.18 6.20
CA PHE A 146 10.82 -14.54 5.68
C PHE A 146 11.46 -15.49 6.68
N ASN A 147 10.91 -16.69 6.79
CA ASN A 147 11.42 -17.73 7.66
C ASN A 147 11.74 -18.99 6.84
N ILE A 148 12.86 -19.62 7.14
CA ILE A 148 13.18 -20.95 6.64
C ILE A 148 12.66 -21.94 7.67
N ALA A 149 11.80 -22.87 7.23
CA ALA A 149 11.22 -23.90 8.09
C ALA A 149 11.71 -25.29 7.66
N TYR A 150 12.09 -26.11 8.63
CA TYR A 150 12.49 -27.49 8.41
C TYR A 150 12.02 -28.38 9.56
N LYS A 151 11.95 -29.69 9.33
CA LYS A 151 11.51 -30.66 10.33
C LYS A 151 12.70 -31.54 10.76
N GLY A 152 12.97 -31.59 12.06
CA GLY A 152 14.07 -32.37 12.61
C GLY A 152 15.44 -31.73 12.36
N GLU A 153 16.46 -32.56 12.15
CA GLU A 153 17.80 -32.10 11.81
C GLU A 153 17.96 -31.94 10.29
N LEU A 154 18.70 -30.93 9.86
CA LEU A 154 19.05 -30.75 8.46
C LEU A 154 20.11 -31.78 8.05
N SER A 155 20.04 -32.31 6.84
CA SER A 155 21.19 -32.99 6.23
C SER A 155 22.29 -31.98 5.91
N ASP A 156 23.53 -32.46 5.77
CA ASP A 156 24.67 -31.59 5.46
C ASP A 156 24.43 -30.74 4.20
N VAL A 157 23.82 -31.34 3.16
CA VAL A 157 23.49 -30.62 1.90
C VAL A 157 22.41 -29.54 2.13
N ALA A 158 21.40 -29.84 2.96
CA ALA A 158 20.37 -28.86 3.27
C ALA A 158 20.91 -27.73 4.15
N GLN A 159 21.82 -28.02 5.07
CA GLN A 159 22.50 -27.03 5.89
C GLN A 159 23.36 -26.11 5.02
N ASP A 160 24.14 -26.65 4.11
CA ASP A 160 24.97 -25.89 3.15
C ASP A 160 24.13 -24.92 2.32
N PHE A 161 22.93 -25.36 1.88
CA PHE A 161 21.99 -24.49 1.16
C PHE A 161 21.45 -23.35 2.05
N VAL A 162 21.10 -23.63 3.30
CA VAL A 162 20.68 -22.59 4.26
C VAL A 162 21.82 -21.60 4.52
N ASP A 163 23.05 -22.11 4.72
CA ASP A 163 24.24 -21.30 4.94
C ASP A 163 24.52 -20.41 3.72
N TYR A 164 24.35 -20.94 2.50
CA TYR A 164 24.43 -20.13 1.28
C TYR A 164 23.38 -19.02 1.24
N ILE A 165 22.10 -19.31 1.54
CA ILE A 165 21.06 -18.28 1.59
C ILE A 165 21.43 -17.17 2.58
N MET A 166 22.00 -17.52 3.72
CA MET A 166 22.38 -16.56 4.77
C MET A 166 23.74 -15.89 4.53
N SER A 167 24.49 -16.33 3.53
CA SER A 167 25.77 -15.71 3.15
C SER A 167 25.58 -14.35 2.48
N SER A 168 26.67 -13.57 2.34
CA SER A 168 26.66 -12.30 1.62
C SER A 168 26.17 -12.45 0.18
N ASP A 169 26.52 -13.54 -0.50
CA ASP A 169 26.13 -13.79 -1.88
C ASP A 169 24.64 -14.12 -1.99
N GLY A 170 24.12 -14.97 -1.10
CA GLY A 170 22.71 -15.28 -1.00
C GLY A 170 21.88 -14.04 -0.66
N GLN A 171 22.31 -13.25 0.31
CA GLN A 171 21.63 -12.01 0.71
C GLN A 171 21.68 -10.95 -0.40
N LYS A 172 22.75 -10.92 -1.19
CA LYS A 172 22.79 -10.07 -2.39
C LYS A 172 21.70 -10.46 -3.39
N ILE A 173 21.48 -11.75 -3.63
CA ILE A 173 20.42 -12.22 -4.53
C ILE A 173 19.04 -11.78 -3.98
N VAL A 174 18.81 -11.88 -2.67
CA VAL A 174 17.58 -11.43 -2.02
C VAL A 174 17.35 -9.93 -2.28
N SER A 175 18.39 -9.12 -2.06
CA SER A 175 18.33 -7.66 -2.29
C SER A 175 18.12 -7.30 -3.76
N ASP A 176 18.83 -7.99 -4.69
CA ASP A 176 18.71 -7.74 -6.14
C ASP A 176 17.29 -8.06 -6.66
N ASN A 177 16.54 -8.91 -5.94
CA ASN A 177 15.13 -9.20 -6.23
C ASN A 177 14.14 -8.28 -5.48
N GLY A 178 14.62 -7.16 -4.92
CA GLY A 178 13.76 -6.13 -4.31
C GLY A 178 13.27 -6.46 -2.90
N TYR A 179 13.84 -7.49 -2.25
CA TYR A 179 13.55 -7.80 -0.87
C TYR A 179 14.58 -7.19 0.09
N VAL A 180 14.21 -7.09 1.35
CA VAL A 180 15.04 -6.46 2.40
C VAL A 180 15.87 -7.52 3.12
N THR A 181 17.17 -7.25 3.29
CA THR A 181 18.17 -8.11 3.94
C THR A 181 18.64 -7.52 5.26
#